data_89429f6bc43f4c35e92ffce7a3ac3661
#
_entry.id   89429f6bc43f4c35e92ffce7a3ac3661
#
_cell.length_a   1.000
_cell.length_b   1.000
_cell.length_c   1.000
_cell.angle_alpha   90.00
_cell.angle_beta   90.00
_cell.angle_gamma   90.00
#
_symmetry.space_group_name_H-M   'P 1'
#
loop_
_entity.id
_entity.type
_entity.pdbx_description
1 polymer ?
#
loop_
_entity_poly.entity_id
_entity_poly.type
_entity_poly.pdbx_seq_one_letter_code
_entity_poly.pdbx_strand_id
1 'polypeptide(L)'
;MGAMKLIFLTLFAGAIVFAQSPAFEVASIRPSATEPQGQVDVGLHMDGAQVRVARLTLRDYIGIAYRTKIAQIAGPDWINSERFDISATIPAGGTTAQIPEMLQALLADRFQLKFHREKRDFPVYALVQGKGPLKMTEAPPDPAAADAAEPVDVKAGGSVKGVNIDLGGGRTFSFVPNKFEVHRMTMVLFARYLERFSDRTIIDMTGLKGQYDATFDINPDDYLPLLIRSAMNAGETPRPQAMRLESRYTIESLSDALETIGLKLEPRKAPLDVIVVDSASKTPAEN
;
A
#
# COMPACT_ATOMS: atom_id res chain seq x y z
N MET A 1 62.44 -7.49 46.23
CA MET A 1 61.47 -6.41 46.04
C MET A 1 60.70 -6.69 44.77
N GLY A 2 59.55 -7.37 44.87
CA GLY A 2 58.71 -7.76 43.72
C GLY A 2 57.48 -6.87 43.65
N ALA A 3 57.32 -6.17 42.55
CA ALA A 3 56.16 -5.35 42.27
C ALA A 3 55.04 -6.20 41.64
N MET A 4 53.98 -6.38 42.38
CA MET A 4 52.75 -7.07 41.95
C MET A 4 51.93 -6.12 41.11
N LYS A 5 51.83 -6.37 39.78
CA LYS A 5 50.93 -5.63 38.88
C LYS A 5 49.48 -6.16 39.03
N LEU A 6 48.63 -5.31 39.59
CA LEU A 6 47.18 -5.53 39.61
C LEU A 6 46.62 -5.24 38.21
N ILE A 7 46.07 -6.26 37.55
CA ILE A 7 45.32 -6.11 36.29
C ILE A 7 43.86 -5.89 36.67
N PHE A 8 43.36 -4.68 36.44
CA PHE A 8 41.94 -4.37 36.53
C PHE A 8 41.24 -4.87 35.26
N LEU A 9 40.45 -5.91 35.38
CA LEU A 9 39.57 -6.43 34.33
C LEU A 9 38.26 -5.64 34.39
N THR A 10 38.10 -4.63 33.52
CA THR A 10 36.83 -3.90 33.35
C THR A 10 35.87 -4.75 32.57
N LEU A 11 34.87 -5.28 33.25
CA LEU A 11 33.73 -5.97 32.64
C LEU A 11 32.83 -4.92 31.94
N PHE A 12 32.86 -4.87 30.60
CA PHE A 12 31.97 -4.05 29.80
C PHE A 12 30.63 -4.81 29.66
N ALA A 13 29.67 -4.49 30.52
CA ALA A 13 28.31 -4.99 30.39
C ALA A 13 27.64 -4.28 29.22
N GLY A 14 27.67 -4.89 28.04
CA GLY A 14 26.94 -4.44 26.87
C GLY A 14 25.41 -4.57 27.14
N ALA A 15 24.71 -3.45 27.33
CA ALA A 15 23.27 -3.43 27.37
C ALA A 15 22.77 -3.81 25.96
N ILE A 16 22.17 -4.99 25.84
CA ILE A 16 21.42 -5.39 24.66
C ILE A 16 20.14 -4.55 24.66
N VAL A 17 20.13 -3.47 23.89
CA VAL A 17 18.92 -2.69 23.62
C VAL A 17 18.09 -3.55 22.67
N PHE A 18 17.09 -4.24 23.22
CA PHE A 18 16.02 -4.80 22.40
C PHE A 18 15.29 -3.63 21.75
N ALA A 19 15.45 -3.45 20.45
CA ALA A 19 14.63 -2.54 19.68
C ALA A 19 13.17 -3.01 19.82
N GLN A 20 12.40 -2.34 20.64
CA GLN A 20 10.95 -2.59 20.75
C GLN A 20 10.33 -2.24 19.41
N SER A 21 9.47 -3.13 18.89
CA SER A 21 8.67 -2.82 17.70
C SER A 21 7.85 -1.55 17.95
N PRO A 22 7.73 -0.65 16.96
CA PRO A 22 6.92 0.55 17.11
C PRO A 22 5.52 0.20 17.62
N ALA A 23 5.07 0.89 18.66
CA ALA A 23 3.73 0.74 19.22
C ALA A 23 3.13 2.11 19.45
N PHE A 24 1.79 2.22 19.42
CA PHE A 24 1.11 3.45 19.83
C PHE A 24 1.36 3.71 21.32
N GLU A 25 1.47 4.98 21.71
CA GLU A 25 1.60 5.38 23.10
C GLU A 25 0.32 5.05 23.89
N VAL A 26 -0.83 5.36 23.28
CA VAL A 26 -2.17 5.03 23.77
C VAL A 26 -3.00 4.57 22.58
N ALA A 27 -3.80 3.55 22.77
CA ALA A 27 -4.77 3.12 21.77
C ALA A 27 -6.05 2.59 22.42
N SER A 28 -7.18 2.97 21.87
CA SER A 28 -8.49 2.40 22.22
C SER A 28 -9.17 1.81 20.99
N ILE A 29 -9.84 0.68 21.18
CA ILE A 29 -10.60 -0.01 20.13
C ILE A 29 -12.02 -0.19 20.62
N ARG A 30 -12.99 0.15 19.77
CA ARG A 30 -14.42 -0.02 20.07
C ARG A 30 -15.15 -0.61 18.86
N PRO A 31 -16.15 -1.47 19.05
CA PRO A 31 -17.07 -1.81 17.96
C PRO A 31 -17.70 -0.55 17.38
N SER A 32 -17.78 -0.44 16.08
CA SER A 32 -18.42 0.70 15.41
C SER A 32 -19.92 0.67 15.63
N ALA A 33 -20.54 1.84 15.78
CA ALA A 33 -21.99 1.96 15.89
C ALA A 33 -22.69 1.38 14.64
N THR A 34 -23.76 0.63 14.85
CA THR A 34 -24.51 -0.03 13.78
C THR A 34 -25.20 0.98 12.87
N GLU A 35 -25.74 2.06 13.44
CA GLU A 35 -26.36 3.15 12.70
C GLU A 35 -25.58 4.45 12.97
N PRO A 36 -24.91 5.00 11.97
CA PRO A 36 -24.22 6.27 12.14
C PRO A 36 -25.22 7.42 12.19
N GLN A 37 -25.11 8.28 13.19
CA GLN A 37 -25.82 9.55 13.22
C GLN A 37 -24.98 10.61 12.47
N GLY A 38 -25.46 11.03 11.29
CA GLY A 38 -24.81 12.08 10.50
C GLY A 38 -23.90 11.59 9.37
N GLN A 39 -23.01 12.47 8.93
CA GLN A 39 -22.05 12.16 7.87
C GLN A 39 -21.02 11.16 8.38
N VAL A 40 -20.93 10.01 7.71
CA VAL A 40 -20.02 8.92 8.13
C VAL A 40 -18.65 9.18 7.56
N ASP A 41 -17.71 9.40 8.46
CA ASP A 41 -16.29 9.51 8.15
C ASP A 41 -15.67 8.10 8.25
N VAL A 42 -15.30 7.51 7.12
CA VAL A 42 -14.75 6.15 7.05
C VAL A 42 -13.28 6.23 6.64
N GLY A 43 -12.43 5.48 7.32
CA GLY A 43 -11.02 5.37 6.95
C GLY A 43 -10.07 5.91 8.02
N LEU A 44 -8.83 6.18 7.60
CA LEU A 44 -7.76 6.66 8.46
C LEU A 44 -7.67 8.20 8.37
N HIS A 45 -7.76 8.84 9.52
CA HIS A 45 -7.69 10.29 9.69
C HIS A 45 -6.59 10.65 10.68
N MET A 46 -5.89 11.74 10.41
CA MET A 46 -4.80 12.21 11.24
C MET A 46 -4.98 13.67 11.63
N ASP A 47 -4.75 13.95 12.92
CA ASP A 47 -4.67 15.30 13.46
C ASP A 47 -3.44 15.38 14.38
N GLY A 48 -2.34 15.89 13.83
CA GLY A 48 -1.05 15.87 14.52
C GLY A 48 -0.57 14.44 14.82
N ALA A 49 -0.36 14.13 16.11
CA ALA A 49 0.00 12.78 16.56
C ALA A 49 -1.22 11.86 16.77
N GLN A 50 -2.44 12.38 16.66
CA GLN A 50 -3.66 11.58 16.81
C GLN A 50 -4.00 10.85 15.53
N VAL A 51 -4.21 9.55 15.66
CA VAL A 51 -4.64 8.65 14.57
C VAL A 51 -6.05 8.16 14.91
N ARG A 52 -6.99 8.41 14.03
CA ARG A 52 -8.35 7.88 14.11
C ARG A 52 -8.62 7.02 12.90
N VAL A 53 -9.04 5.80 13.13
CA VAL A 53 -9.45 4.90 12.04
C VAL A 53 -10.88 4.47 12.34
N ALA A 54 -11.80 4.86 11.48
CA ALA A 54 -13.23 4.67 11.73
C ALA A 54 -13.84 3.63 10.78
N ARG A 55 -14.68 2.75 11.35
CA ARG A 55 -15.58 1.85 10.64
C ARG A 55 -14.92 0.85 9.70
N LEU A 56 -13.67 0.48 9.96
CA LEU A 56 -12.98 -0.55 9.22
C LEU A 56 -13.21 -1.95 9.82
N THR A 57 -13.18 -2.96 8.97
CA THR A 57 -13.21 -4.36 9.39
C THR A 57 -11.84 -4.81 9.88
N LEU A 58 -11.75 -5.91 10.63
CA LEU A 58 -10.46 -6.46 11.02
C LEU A 58 -9.61 -6.82 9.79
N ARG A 59 -10.24 -7.25 8.71
CA ARG A 59 -9.56 -7.52 7.44
C ARG A 59 -8.93 -6.26 6.84
N ASP A 60 -9.62 -5.12 6.92
CA ASP A 60 -9.08 -3.83 6.45
C ASP A 60 -7.87 -3.42 7.29
N TYR A 61 -7.94 -3.57 8.62
CA TYR A 61 -6.81 -3.29 9.52
C TYR A 61 -5.60 -4.17 9.22
N ILE A 62 -5.81 -5.47 8.96
CA ILE A 62 -4.73 -6.38 8.54
C ILE A 62 -4.13 -5.91 7.22
N GLY A 63 -4.96 -5.47 6.27
CA GLY A 63 -4.51 -4.92 4.99
C GLY A 63 -3.57 -3.74 5.17
N ILE A 64 -3.93 -2.78 6.02
CA ILE A 64 -3.11 -1.61 6.34
C ILE A 64 -1.82 -2.03 7.07
N ALA A 65 -1.97 -2.82 8.14
CA ALA A 65 -0.87 -3.22 9.02
C ALA A 65 0.23 -4.00 8.28
N TYR A 66 -0.16 -4.88 7.38
CA TYR A 66 0.77 -5.76 6.65
C TYR A 66 0.98 -5.35 5.19
N ARG A 67 0.46 -4.16 4.80
CA ARG A 67 0.55 -3.64 3.42
C ARG A 67 0.13 -4.68 2.38
N THR A 68 -0.96 -5.40 2.68
CA THR A 68 -1.46 -6.52 1.89
C THR A 68 -2.84 -6.19 1.34
N LYS A 69 -3.13 -6.60 0.12
CA LYS A 69 -4.44 -6.35 -0.49
C LYS A 69 -5.52 -7.17 0.20
N ILE A 70 -6.71 -6.61 0.29
CA ILE A 70 -7.87 -7.28 0.90
C ILE A 70 -8.13 -8.66 0.27
N ALA A 71 -7.99 -8.80 -1.05
CA ALA A 71 -8.13 -10.09 -1.74
C ALA A 71 -7.10 -11.16 -1.32
N GLN A 72 -5.96 -10.74 -0.76
CA GLN A 72 -4.88 -11.61 -0.27
C GLN A 72 -4.96 -11.89 1.24
N ILE A 73 -6.11 -11.62 1.86
CA ILE A 73 -6.35 -11.90 3.28
C ILE A 73 -7.52 -12.88 3.37
N ALA A 74 -7.27 -14.03 3.96
CA ALA A 74 -8.26 -15.06 4.23
C ALA A 74 -8.42 -15.27 5.74
N GLY A 75 -9.61 -15.66 6.16
CA GLY A 75 -9.89 -15.91 7.56
C GLY A 75 -11.38 -16.16 7.79
N PRO A 76 -11.83 -16.27 9.04
CA PRO A 76 -13.24 -16.49 9.37
C PRO A 76 -14.12 -15.32 8.93
N ASP A 77 -15.39 -15.58 8.61
CA ASP A 77 -16.31 -14.61 7.98
C ASP A 77 -16.45 -13.30 8.76
N TRP A 78 -16.39 -13.37 10.08
CA TRP A 78 -16.58 -12.18 10.90
C TRP A 78 -15.52 -11.10 10.72
N ILE A 79 -14.29 -11.46 10.30
CA ILE A 79 -13.25 -10.44 10.02
C ILE A 79 -13.62 -9.53 8.87
N ASN A 80 -14.62 -9.90 8.06
CA ASN A 80 -15.11 -9.12 6.92
C ASN A 80 -16.34 -8.27 7.26
N SER A 81 -17.02 -8.55 8.37
CA SER A 81 -18.31 -7.94 8.71
C SER A 81 -18.27 -7.06 9.94
N GLU A 82 -17.56 -7.50 11.00
CA GLU A 82 -17.45 -6.73 12.23
C GLU A 82 -16.55 -5.52 12.02
N ARG A 83 -17.07 -4.35 12.38
CA ARG A 83 -16.36 -3.07 12.18
C ARG A 83 -15.92 -2.51 13.54
N PHE A 84 -14.77 -1.87 13.52
CA PHE A 84 -14.16 -1.28 14.70
C PHE A 84 -13.73 0.16 14.42
N ASP A 85 -13.71 0.94 15.49
CA ASP A 85 -13.12 2.28 15.50
C ASP A 85 -11.88 2.25 16.38
N ILE A 86 -10.75 2.72 15.86
CA ILE A 86 -9.50 2.86 16.59
C ILE A 86 -9.20 4.33 16.78
N SER A 87 -8.85 4.71 18.02
CA SER A 87 -8.27 6.01 18.35
C SER A 87 -6.94 5.76 19.03
N ALA A 88 -5.86 6.31 18.49
CA ALA A 88 -4.51 6.06 18.95
C ALA A 88 -3.63 7.32 18.89
N THR A 89 -2.54 7.32 19.63
CA THR A 89 -1.55 8.41 19.65
C THR A 89 -0.18 7.85 19.23
N ILE A 90 0.44 8.49 18.24
CA ILE A 90 1.82 8.21 17.86
C ILE A 90 2.75 8.69 18.99
N PRO A 91 3.68 7.85 19.46
CA PRO A 91 4.59 8.24 20.55
C PRO A 91 5.54 9.36 20.10
N ALA A 92 6.09 10.09 21.06
CA ALA A 92 7.08 11.12 20.81
C ALA A 92 8.28 10.55 20.01
N GLY A 93 8.63 11.20 18.91
CA GLY A 93 9.67 10.72 17.97
C GLY A 93 9.21 9.66 16.96
N GLY A 94 7.97 9.17 17.08
CA GLY A 94 7.38 8.30 16.08
C GLY A 94 6.95 9.07 14.82
N THR A 95 6.77 8.36 13.74
CA THR A 95 6.37 8.92 12.44
C THR A 95 5.12 8.22 11.89
N THR A 96 4.42 8.90 11.00
CA THR A 96 3.27 8.34 10.27
C THR A 96 3.63 7.10 9.45
N ALA A 97 4.85 7.04 8.94
CA ALA A 97 5.37 5.90 8.21
C ALA A 97 5.39 4.59 9.04
N GLN A 98 5.42 4.71 10.36
CA GLN A 98 5.43 3.58 11.30
C GLN A 98 4.03 3.12 11.74
N ILE A 99 2.97 3.78 11.28
CA ILE A 99 1.58 3.38 11.61
C ILE A 99 1.29 1.90 11.27
N PRO A 100 1.71 1.35 10.13
CA PRO A 100 1.51 -0.07 9.85
C PRO A 100 2.12 -0.99 10.92
N GLU A 101 3.34 -0.73 11.33
CA GLU A 101 4.04 -1.51 12.36
C GLU A 101 3.37 -1.34 13.74
N MET A 102 2.92 -0.13 14.08
CA MET A 102 2.15 0.13 15.30
C MET A 102 0.80 -0.60 15.28
N LEU A 103 0.14 -0.67 14.12
CA LEU A 103 -1.07 -1.46 13.95
C LEU A 103 -0.80 -2.95 14.09
N GLN A 104 0.32 -3.48 13.59
CA GLN A 104 0.69 -4.89 13.79
C GLN A 104 0.76 -5.23 15.29
N ALA A 105 1.45 -4.40 16.06
CA ALA A 105 1.56 -4.57 17.51
C ALA A 105 0.17 -4.52 18.18
N LEU A 106 -0.65 -3.55 17.80
CA LEU A 106 -2.00 -3.39 18.33
C LEU A 106 -2.91 -4.59 18.02
N LEU A 107 -2.87 -5.10 16.78
CA LEU A 107 -3.67 -6.25 16.36
C LEU A 107 -3.22 -7.53 17.09
N ALA A 108 -1.92 -7.72 17.27
CA ALA A 108 -1.39 -8.85 18.02
C ALA A 108 -1.80 -8.81 19.50
N ASP A 109 -1.75 -7.62 20.13
CA ASP A 109 -2.08 -7.43 21.54
C ASP A 109 -3.60 -7.50 21.78
N ARG A 110 -4.40 -6.71 21.05
CA ARG A 110 -5.83 -6.53 21.34
C ARG A 110 -6.74 -7.60 20.75
N PHE A 111 -6.44 -8.04 19.54
CA PHE A 111 -7.19 -9.10 18.87
C PHE A 111 -6.52 -10.47 19.01
N GLN A 112 -5.35 -10.54 19.65
CA GLN A 112 -4.55 -11.78 19.73
C GLN A 112 -4.39 -12.44 18.35
N LEU A 113 -4.19 -11.59 17.33
CA LEU A 113 -4.11 -12.01 15.95
C LEU A 113 -2.95 -12.98 15.73
N LYS A 114 -3.27 -14.17 15.23
CA LYS A 114 -2.31 -15.16 14.76
C LYS A 114 -2.62 -15.49 13.31
N PHE A 115 -1.60 -15.57 12.51
CA PHE A 115 -1.73 -15.87 11.09
C PHE A 115 -0.48 -16.55 10.58
N HIS A 116 -0.61 -17.21 9.43
CA HIS A 116 0.53 -17.65 8.64
C HIS A 116 0.44 -17.06 7.22
N ARG A 117 1.53 -17.19 6.48
CA ARG A 117 1.58 -16.80 5.07
C ARG A 117 1.66 -18.04 4.21
N GLU A 118 0.88 -18.06 3.14
CA GLU A 118 0.97 -19.09 2.11
C GLU A 118 0.89 -18.46 0.73
N LYS A 119 1.27 -19.22 -0.30
CA LYS A 119 1.12 -18.78 -1.68
C LYS A 119 -0.14 -19.38 -2.29
N ARG A 120 -0.96 -18.52 -2.92
CA ARG A 120 -2.12 -18.93 -3.70
C ARG A 120 -2.06 -18.34 -5.09
N ASP A 121 -2.52 -19.10 -6.07
CA ASP A 121 -2.61 -18.61 -7.45
C ASP A 121 -3.78 -17.64 -7.61
N PHE A 122 -3.46 -16.44 -8.08
CA PHE A 122 -4.44 -15.40 -8.41
C PHE A 122 -4.40 -15.08 -9.91
N PRO A 123 -5.55 -14.71 -10.48
CA PRO A 123 -5.57 -14.04 -11.78
C PRO A 123 -4.91 -12.65 -11.62
N VAL A 124 -3.89 -12.41 -12.42
CA VAL A 124 -3.10 -11.16 -12.43
C VAL A 124 -2.91 -10.68 -13.85
N TYR A 125 -2.44 -9.45 -14.01
CA TYR A 125 -1.82 -9.02 -15.25
C TYR A 125 -0.30 -8.98 -15.05
N ALA A 126 0.43 -9.62 -15.95
CA ALA A 126 1.87 -9.51 -16.03
C ALA A 126 2.22 -8.30 -16.90
N LEU A 127 2.95 -7.32 -16.35
CA LEU A 127 3.59 -6.28 -17.13
C LEU A 127 4.83 -6.89 -17.77
N VAL A 128 4.87 -6.98 -19.07
CA VAL A 128 5.94 -7.60 -19.85
C VAL A 128 6.46 -6.64 -20.92
N GLN A 129 7.63 -6.92 -21.47
CA GLN A 129 8.08 -6.23 -22.69
C GLN A 129 7.24 -6.69 -23.88
N GLY A 130 6.72 -5.74 -24.64
CA GLY A 130 6.01 -5.96 -25.90
C GLY A 130 6.94 -6.32 -27.04
N LYS A 131 6.38 -6.48 -28.23
CA LYS A 131 7.15 -6.78 -29.45
C LYS A 131 7.87 -5.54 -30.04
N GLY A 132 7.43 -4.33 -29.63
CA GLY A 132 7.99 -3.08 -30.12
C GLY A 132 9.27 -2.68 -29.36
N PRO A 133 9.99 -1.67 -29.88
CA PRO A 133 11.14 -1.11 -29.18
C PRO A 133 10.70 -0.44 -27.87
N LEU A 134 11.51 -0.60 -26.83
CA LEU A 134 11.32 0.11 -25.57
C LEU A 134 11.56 1.60 -25.79
N LYS A 135 10.53 2.43 -25.54
CA LYS A 135 10.59 3.89 -25.69
C LYS A 135 10.57 4.58 -24.33
N MET A 136 11.22 3.98 -23.37
CA MET A 136 11.46 4.55 -22.05
C MET A 136 12.94 4.92 -21.93
N THR A 137 13.24 5.99 -21.21
CA THR A 137 14.60 6.41 -20.95
C THR A 137 15.04 5.90 -19.58
N GLU A 138 16.14 5.17 -19.52
CA GLU A 138 16.71 4.75 -18.25
C GLU A 138 17.29 5.96 -17.51
N ALA A 139 16.81 6.21 -16.30
CA ALA A 139 17.28 7.29 -15.47
C ALA A 139 18.61 6.92 -14.80
N PRO A 140 19.50 7.89 -14.54
CA PRO A 140 20.73 7.63 -13.81
C PRO A 140 20.45 6.97 -12.46
N PRO A 141 21.26 6.00 -12.01
CA PRO A 141 21.14 5.37 -10.71
C PRO A 141 21.12 6.42 -9.59
N ASP A 142 20.18 6.28 -8.66
CA ASP A 142 20.13 7.09 -7.46
C ASP A 142 20.46 6.21 -6.24
N PRO A 143 21.64 6.41 -5.63
CA PRO A 143 22.04 5.63 -4.45
C PRO A 143 21.07 5.79 -3.26
N ALA A 144 20.41 6.95 -3.14
CA ALA A 144 19.44 7.22 -2.08
C ALA A 144 18.09 6.53 -2.30
N ALA A 145 17.80 6.12 -3.53
CA ALA A 145 16.53 5.45 -3.87
C ALA A 145 16.53 3.95 -3.55
N ALA A 146 17.70 3.34 -3.37
CA ALA A 146 17.84 1.92 -3.07
C ALA A 146 17.34 1.56 -1.65
N ASP A 147 17.49 2.51 -0.70
CA ASP A 147 17.12 2.33 0.72
C ASP A 147 15.83 3.06 1.12
N ALA A 148 15.21 3.79 0.20
CA ALA A 148 13.96 4.48 0.50
C ALA A 148 12.85 3.45 0.70
N ALA A 149 12.51 3.20 1.97
CA ALA A 149 11.28 2.50 2.32
C ALA A 149 10.12 3.10 1.51
N GLU A 150 9.26 2.23 0.99
CA GLU A 150 8.09 2.68 0.21
C GLU A 150 7.31 3.72 1.01
N PRO A 151 7.08 4.92 0.47
CA PRO A 151 6.36 5.96 1.20
C PRO A 151 4.96 5.46 1.52
N VAL A 152 4.62 5.44 2.79
CA VAL A 152 3.27 5.13 3.30
C VAL A 152 2.32 6.30 3.02
N ASP A 153 2.87 7.50 2.86
CA ASP A 153 2.15 8.74 2.59
C ASP A 153 2.14 9.05 1.10
N VAL A 154 1.30 8.33 0.38
CA VAL A 154 0.90 8.78 -0.94
C VAL A 154 -0.17 9.86 -0.74
N LYS A 155 0.22 11.13 -0.72
CA LYS A 155 -0.72 12.22 -0.97
C LYS A 155 -1.22 12.10 -2.39
N ALA A 156 -2.12 11.18 -2.63
CA ALA A 156 -2.84 11.07 -3.88
C ALA A 156 -3.84 12.22 -3.93
N GLY A 157 -3.41 13.35 -4.46
CA GLY A 157 -4.32 14.42 -4.84
C GLY A 157 -5.11 13.96 -6.06
N GLY A 158 -6.24 13.29 -5.87
CA GLY A 158 -7.19 13.00 -6.94
C GLY A 158 -8.14 14.17 -7.13
N SER A 159 -8.22 14.73 -8.33
CA SER A 159 -9.23 15.69 -8.75
C SER A 159 -9.65 15.37 -10.18
N VAL A 160 -10.68 16.03 -10.70
CA VAL A 160 -11.03 15.95 -12.14
C VAL A 160 -9.87 16.36 -13.06
N LYS A 161 -8.77 16.90 -12.51
CA LYS A 161 -7.56 17.25 -13.23
C LYS A 161 -6.54 16.12 -13.29
N GLY A 162 -6.83 14.96 -12.69
CA GLY A 162 -5.96 13.78 -12.71
C GLY A 162 -5.45 13.36 -11.34
N VAL A 163 -4.52 12.41 -11.36
CA VAL A 163 -3.81 11.88 -10.20
C VAL A 163 -2.34 12.27 -10.31
N ASN A 164 -1.78 12.82 -9.26
CA ASN A 164 -0.35 13.11 -9.18
C ASN A 164 0.18 12.57 -7.86
N ILE A 165 1.23 11.77 -7.91
CA ILE A 165 1.83 11.09 -6.78
C ILE A 165 3.32 11.41 -6.79
N ASP A 166 3.77 12.11 -5.75
CA ASP A 166 5.19 12.35 -5.50
C ASP A 166 5.68 11.33 -4.45
N LEU A 167 6.68 10.56 -4.85
CA LEU A 167 7.26 9.47 -4.05
C LEU A 167 8.58 9.89 -3.38
N GLY A 168 8.98 11.16 -3.55
CA GLY A 168 10.27 11.66 -3.10
C GLY A 168 11.45 11.22 -3.99
N GLY A 169 12.59 11.87 -3.83
CA GLY A 169 13.78 11.57 -4.63
C GLY A 169 13.60 11.79 -6.14
N GLY A 170 12.69 12.66 -6.55
CA GLY A 170 12.37 12.92 -7.96
C GLY A 170 11.58 11.80 -8.63
N ARG A 171 11.04 10.84 -7.87
CA ARG A 171 10.16 9.77 -8.36
C ARG A 171 8.74 10.28 -8.38
N THR A 172 8.11 10.31 -9.53
CA THR A 172 6.73 10.73 -9.68
C THR A 172 5.93 9.80 -10.58
N PHE A 173 4.65 9.70 -10.29
CA PHE A 173 3.67 9.05 -11.14
C PHE A 173 2.49 10.01 -11.33
N SER A 174 2.21 10.38 -12.56
CA SER A 174 1.13 11.30 -12.88
C SER A 174 0.22 10.70 -13.94
N PHE A 175 -1.08 10.85 -13.72
CA PHE A 175 -2.13 10.59 -14.68
C PHE A 175 -2.92 11.89 -14.85
N VAL A 176 -2.61 12.59 -15.92
CA VAL A 176 -3.21 13.88 -16.29
C VAL A 176 -4.09 13.69 -17.52
N PRO A 177 -4.86 14.71 -17.97
CA PRO A 177 -5.75 14.52 -19.12
C PRO A 177 -5.05 13.86 -20.31
N ASN A 178 -5.53 12.66 -20.65
CA ASN A 178 -5.10 11.83 -21.77
C ASN A 178 -3.64 11.35 -21.75
N LYS A 179 -2.95 11.44 -20.61
CA LYS A 179 -1.53 11.13 -20.54
C LYS A 179 -1.11 10.52 -19.21
N PHE A 180 -0.19 9.54 -19.28
CA PHE A 180 0.64 9.10 -18.17
C PHE A 180 2.04 9.68 -18.26
N GLU A 181 2.55 10.14 -17.12
CA GLU A 181 3.94 10.61 -16.99
C GLU A 181 4.54 9.93 -15.75
N VAL A 182 5.67 9.28 -15.94
CA VAL A 182 6.41 8.62 -14.87
C VAL A 182 7.87 9.04 -14.91
N HIS A 183 8.43 9.32 -13.73
CA HIS A 183 9.82 9.69 -13.59
C HIS A 183 10.50 8.82 -12.56
N ARG A 184 11.68 8.31 -12.92
CA ARG A 184 12.58 7.51 -12.06
C ARG A 184 11.87 6.33 -11.38
N MET A 185 10.99 5.65 -12.11
CA MET A 185 10.21 4.53 -11.59
C MET A 185 10.87 3.19 -11.91
N THR A 186 11.02 2.32 -10.90
CA THR A 186 11.29 0.91 -11.16
C THR A 186 10.05 0.26 -11.76
N MET A 187 10.21 -0.83 -12.51
CA MET A 187 9.05 -1.52 -13.11
C MET A 187 8.13 -2.13 -12.04
N VAL A 188 8.66 -2.52 -10.91
CA VAL A 188 7.87 -2.98 -9.75
C VAL A 188 6.94 -1.86 -9.23
N LEU A 189 7.49 -0.65 -9.03
CA LEU A 189 6.68 0.51 -8.61
C LEU A 189 5.70 0.92 -9.72
N PHE A 190 6.13 0.95 -10.96
CA PHE A 190 5.26 1.28 -12.07
C PHE A 190 4.06 0.31 -12.16
N ALA A 191 4.30 -1.00 -12.13
CA ALA A 191 3.23 -2.01 -12.08
C ALA A 191 2.25 -1.75 -10.92
N ARG A 192 2.78 -1.46 -9.72
CA ARG A 192 1.97 -1.16 -8.54
C ARG A 192 1.06 0.06 -8.72
N TYR A 193 1.57 1.14 -9.33
CA TYR A 193 0.74 2.34 -9.56
C TYR A 193 -0.24 2.18 -10.71
N LEU A 194 0.07 1.38 -11.73
CA LEU A 194 -0.88 0.99 -12.76
C LEU A 194 -2.08 0.20 -12.22
N GLU A 195 -1.91 -0.53 -11.12
CA GLU A 195 -3.02 -1.24 -10.47
C GLU A 195 -4.18 -0.34 -10.06
N ARG A 196 -3.95 0.97 -9.84
CA ARG A 196 -5.02 1.93 -9.57
C ARG A 196 -6.07 1.98 -10.69
N PHE A 197 -5.68 1.56 -11.89
CA PHE A 197 -6.50 1.58 -13.11
C PHE A 197 -6.89 0.18 -13.56
N SER A 198 -6.65 -0.86 -12.74
CA SER A 198 -6.89 -2.26 -13.06
C SER A 198 -7.92 -2.89 -12.12
N ASP A 199 -8.56 -3.95 -12.59
CA ASP A 199 -9.43 -4.83 -11.80
C ASP A 199 -8.65 -5.94 -11.08
N ARG A 200 -7.37 -6.11 -11.42
CA ARG A 200 -6.50 -7.16 -10.87
C ARG A 200 -5.13 -6.61 -10.49
N THR A 201 -4.40 -7.40 -9.73
CA THR A 201 -2.99 -7.14 -9.44
C THR A 201 -2.19 -7.11 -10.73
N ILE A 202 -1.31 -6.12 -10.87
CA ILE A 202 -0.31 -6.05 -11.94
C ILE A 202 1.05 -6.40 -11.32
N ILE A 203 1.74 -7.39 -11.88
CA ILE A 203 3.07 -7.82 -11.44
C ILE A 203 4.11 -7.53 -12.51
N ASP A 204 5.28 -7.07 -12.08
CA ASP A 204 6.41 -6.86 -12.98
C ASP A 204 7.02 -8.19 -13.42
N MET A 205 7.00 -8.43 -14.72
CA MET A 205 7.67 -9.54 -15.41
C MET A 205 8.47 -9.03 -16.63
N THR A 206 8.84 -7.74 -16.63
CA THR A 206 9.60 -7.13 -17.73
C THR A 206 11.05 -7.59 -17.77
N GLY A 207 11.61 -7.97 -16.61
CA GLY A 207 13.04 -8.25 -16.45
C GLY A 207 13.92 -7.00 -16.43
N LEU A 208 13.36 -5.80 -16.55
CA LEU A 208 14.08 -4.52 -16.50
C LEU A 208 14.45 -4.17 -15.05
N LYS A 209 15.70 -3.84 -14.80
CA LYS A 209 16.24 -3.62 -13.44
C LYS A 209 16.47 -2.15 -13.08
N GLY A 210 16.46 -1.26 -14.07
CA GLY A 210 16.70 0.18 -13.89
C GLY A 210 15.49 0.94 -13.35
N GLN A 211 15.69 2.25 -13.22
CA GLN A 211 14.62 3.24 -13.06
C GLN A 211 14.39 3.89 -14.42
N TYR A 212 13.15 4.17 -14.76
CA TYR A 212 12.79 4.64 -16.09
C TYR A 212 11.90 5.87 -16.02
N ASP A 213 12.12 6.76 -16.98
CA ASP A 213 11.23 7.85 -17.33
C ASP A 213 10.41 7.42 -18.55
N ALA A 214 9.12 7.66 -18.51
CA ALA A 214 8.24 7.40 -19.63
C ALA A 214 7.07 8.38 -19.66
N THR A 215 6.63 8.67 -20.88
CA THR A 215 5.42 9.43 -21.15
C THR A 215 4.67 8.73 -22.26
N PHE A 216 3.38 8.49 -22.06
CA PHE A 216 2.53 7.86 -23.06
C PHE A 216 1.11 8.36 -22.98
N ASP A 217 0.48 8.46 -24.14
CA ASP A 217 -0.88 8.93 -24.29
C ASP A 217 -1.87 7.78 -24.15
N ILE A 218 -3.09 8.09 -23.67
CA ILE A 218 -4.24 7.21 -23.70
C ILE A 218 -5.30 7.76 -24.64
N ASN A 219 -6.22 6.91 -25.07
CA ASN A 219 -7.39 7.37 -25.78
C ASN A 219 -8.17 8.39 -24.91
N PRO A 220 -8.52 9.58 -25.42
CA PRO A 220 -9.28 10.57 -24.68
C PRO A 220 -10.59 10.05 -24.08
N ASP A 221 -11.24 9.10 -24.75
CA ASP A 221 -12.50 8.49 -24.27
C ASP A 221 -12.29 7.61 -23.01
N ASP A 222 -11.06 7.13 -22.77
CA ASP A 222 -10.71 6.29 -21.63
C ASP A 222 -10.30 7.09 -20.40
N TYR A 223 -10.04 8.39 -20.54
CA TYR A 223 -9.55 9.21 -19.43
C TYR A 223 -10.50 9.22 -18.22
N LEU A 224 -11.77 9.55 -18.44
CA LEU A 224 -12.75 9.58 -17.35
C LEU A 224 -13.02 8.19 -16.77
N PRO A 225 -13.24 7.13 -17.55
CA PRO A 225 -13.35 5.77 -17.05
C PRO A 225 -12.17 5.35 -16.16
N LEU A 226 -10.94 5.61 -16.58
CA LEU A 226 -9.72 5.32 -15.81
C LEU A 226 -9.67 6.11 -14.51
N LEU A 227 -10.00 7.40 -14.55
CA LEU A 227 -10.03 8.24 -13.35
C LEU A 227 -11.05 7.72 -12.31
N ILE A 228 -12.24 7.31 -12.79
CA ILE A 228 -13.27 6.72 -11.93
C ILE A 228 -12.79 5.40 -11.34
N ARG A 229 -12.17 4.54 -12.14
CA ARG A 229 -11.57 3.29 -11.66
C ARG A 229 -10.53 3.56 -10.58
N SER A 230 -9.65 4.53 -10.78
CA SER A 230 -8.64 4.93 -9.80
C SER A 230 -9.27 5.40 -8.48
N ALA A 231 -10.37 6.16 -8.54
CA ALA A 231 -11.10 6.60 -7.36
C ALA A 231 -11.74 5.41 -6.61
N MET A 232 -12.38 4.48 -7.35
CA MET A 232 -12.95 3.26 -6.77
C MET A 232 -11.87 2.41 -6.07
N ASN A 233 -10.72 2.24 -6.71
CA ASN A 233 -9.60 1.49 -6.13
C ASN A 233 -8.95 2.22 -4.93
N ALA A 234 -9.19 3.53 -4.81
CA ALA A 234 -8.83 4.32 -3.62
C ALA A 234 -9.90 4.28 -2.50
N GLY A 235 -11.00 3.53 -2.71
CA GLY A 235 -12.08 3.38 -1.73
C GLY A 235 -13.20 4.40 -1.86
N GLU A 236 -13.19 5.25 -2.88
CA GLU A 236 -14.29 6.18 -3.13
C GLU A 236 -15.49 5.46 -3.75
N THR A 237 -16.69 5.94 -3.45
CA THR A 237 -17.95 5.44 -4.05
C THR A 237 -18.46 6.44 -5.09
N PRO A 238 -18.24 6.21 -6.39
CA PRO A 238 -18.70 7.10 -7.43
C PRO A 238 -20.22 7.11 -7.53
N ARG A 239 -20.77 8.22 -8.05
CA ARG A 239 -22.20 8.31 -8.35
C ARG A 239 -22.61 7.29 -9.44
N PRO A 240 -23.85 6.81 -9.47
CA PRO A 240 -24.30 5.80 -10.44
C PRO A 240 -24.04 6.15 -11.91
N GLN A 241 -24.06 7.43 -12.25
CA GLN A 241 -23.74 7.90 -13.60
C GLN A 241 -22.26 7.71 -13.96
N ALA A 242 -21.36 7.93 -13.01
CA ALA A 242 -19.92 7.71 -13.19
C ALA A 242 -19.63 6.20 -13.34
N MET A 243 -20.29 5.33 -12.59
CA MET A 243 -20.13 3.88 -12.71
C MET A 243 -20.51 3.38 -14.13
N ARG A 244 -21.49 4.01 -14.80
CA ARG A 244 -21.83 3.68 -16.20
C ARG A 244 -20.73 4.08 -17.19
N LEU A 245 -19.98 5.11 -16.91
CA LEU A 245 -18.82 5.50 -17.73
C LEU A 245 -17.67 4.51 -17.53
N GLU A 246 -17.39 4.17 -16.28
CA GLU A 246 -16.38 3.23 -15.91
C GLU A 246 -16.61 1.84 -16.52
N SER A 247 -17.85 1.36 -16.62
CA SER A 247 -18.18 0.07 -17.22
C SER A 247 -17.84 -0.05 -18.72
N ARG A 248 -17.49 1.03 -19.39
CA ARG A 248 -16.98 1.03 -20.78
C ARG A 248 -15.47 0.80 -20.87
N TYR A 249 -14.77 1.00 -19.77
CA TYR A 249 -13.33 0.79 -19.72
C TYR A 249 -13.01 -0.70 -19.72
N THR A 250 -12.02 -1.07 -20.51
CA THR A 250 -11.41 -2.38 -20.51
C THR A 250 -9.91 -2.25 -20.27
N ILE A 251 -9.29 -3.30 -19.73
CA ILE A 251 -7.85 -3.31 -19.47
C ILE A 251 -7.04 -3.27 -20.77
N GLU A 252 -7.64 -3.67 -21.88
CA GLU A 252 -7.04 -3.61 -23.21
C GLU A 252 -6.66 -2.18 -23.56
N SER A 253 -7.50 -1.19 -23.26
CA SER A 253 -7.18 0.24 -23.49
C SER A 253 -5.89 0.66 -22.79
N LEU A 254 -5.67 0.22 -21.54
CA LEU A 254 -4.43 0.50 -20.83
C LEU A 254 -3.25 -0.29 -21.44
N SER A 255 -3.49 -1.54 -21.84
CA SER A 255 -2.46 -2.35 -22.49
C SER A 255 -2.01 -1.74 -23.84
N ASP A 256 -2.95 -1.27 -24.65
CA ASP A 256 -2.68 -0.63 -25.94
C ASP A 256 -1.85 0.66 -25.75
N ALA A 257 -2.20 1.44 -24.73
CA ALA A 257 -1.41 2.63 -24.36
C ALA A 257 0.04 2.27 -23.97
N LEU A 258 0.22 1.21 -23.16
CA LEU A 258 1.54 0.71 -22.77
C LEU A 258 2.34 0.15 -23.96
N GLU A 259 1.68 -0.44 -24.97
CA GLU A 259 2.34 -0.92 -26.19
C GLU A 259 3.03 0.21 -26.96
N THR A 260 2.57 1.46 -26.83
CA THR A 260 3.21 2.63 -27.45
C THR A 260 4.62 2.88 -26.93
N ILE A 261 4.90 2.44 -25.68
CA ILE A 261 6.23 2.56 -25.06
C ILE A 261 6.99 1.23 -24.99
N GLY A 262 6.47 0.18 -25.63
CA GLY A 262 7.11 -1.13 -25.72
C GLY A 262 6.83 -2.06 -24.54
N LEU A 263 5.80 -1.77 -23.73
CA LEU A 263 5.30 -2.63 -22.65
C LEU A 263 3.93 -3.19 -23.00
N LYS A 264 3.50 -4.24 -22.28
CA LYS A 264 2.20 -4.87 -22.49
C LYS A 264 1.69 -5.51 -21.20
N LEU A 265 0.37 -5.56 -21.03
CA LEU A 265 -0.30 -6.33 -19.99
C LEU A 265 -0.79 -7.67 -20.55
N GLU A 266 -0.36 -8.76 -19.93
CA GLU A 266 -0.84 -10.11 -20.29
C GLU A 266 -1.58 -10.76 -19.12
N PRO A 267 -2.80 -11.29 -19.34
CA PRO A 267 -3.49 -12.04 -18.31
C PRO A 267 -2.74 -13.31 -17.97
N ARG A 268 -2.44 -13.52 -16.69
CA ARG A 268 -1.72 -14.70 -16.18
C ARG A 268 -2.30 -15.16 -14.85
N LYS A 269 -1.85 -16.30 -14.37
CA LYS A 269 -1.94 -16.72 -12.97
C LYS A 269 -0.57 -16.63 -12.36
N ALA A 270 -0.49 -16.10 -11.14
CA ALA A 270 0.75 -16.04 -10.39
C ALA A 270 0.50 -16.30 -8.91
N PRO A 271 1.46 -16.97 -8.24
CA PRO A 271 1.40 -17.18 -6.82
C PRO A 271 1.67 -15.84 -6.09
N LEU A 272 0.67 -15.36 -5.36
CA LEU A 272 0.78 -14.21 -4.47
C LEU A 272 0.78 -14.66 -3.02
N ASP A 273 1.47 -13.92 -2.17
CA ASP A 273 1.45 -14.17 -0.73
C ASP A 273 0.07 -13.82 -0.16
N VAL A 274 -0.51 -14.74 0.58
CA VAL A 274 -1.80 -14.60 1.27
C VAL A 274 -1.55 -14.65 2.77
N ILE A 275 -2.15 -13.73 3.50
CA ILE A 275 -2.26 -13.81 4.96
C ILE A 275 -3.49 -14.67 5.28
N VAL A 276 -3.28 -15.77 5.96
CA VAL A 276 -4.35 -16.64 6.46
C VAL A 276 -4.46 -16.46 7.97
N VAL A 277 -5.56 -15.88 8.43
CA VAL A 277 -5.83 -15.68 9.84
C VAL A 277 -6.18 -17.04 10.50
N ASP A 278 -5.28 -17.54 11.33
CA ASP A 278 -5.46 -18.78 12.07
C ASP A 278 -6.39 -18.60 13.25
N SER A 279 -6.22 -17.48 13.95
CA SER A 279 -7.09 -17.11 15.07
C SER A 279 -7.05 -15.61 15.34
N ALA A 280 -8.17 -15.06 15.76
CA ALA A 280 -8.28 -13.73 16.32
C ALA A 280 -9.45 -13.67 17.31
N SER A 281 -9.33 -12.82 18.33
CA SER A 281 -10.45 -12.54 19.24
C SER A 281 -11.47 -11.65 18.54
N LYS A 282 -12.74 -12.03 18.57
CA LYS A 282 -13.85 -11.20 18.05
C LYS A 282 -14.08 -9.96 18.93
N THR A 283 -13.79 -10.06 20.20
CA THR A 283 -13.85 -8.94 21.15
C THR A 283 -12.42 -8.52 21.48
N PRO A 284 -12.01 -7.29 21.13
CA PRO A 284 -10.68 -6.82 21.46
C PRO A 284 -10.50 -6.73 22.98
N ALA A 285 -9.32 -7.07 23.47
CA ALA A 285 -8.98 -6.92 24.88
C ALA A 285 -9.02 -5.43 25.29
N GLU A 286 -9.56 -5.16 26.46
CA GLU A 286 -9.55 -3.82 27.06
C GLU A 286 -8.13 -3.41 27.50
N ASN A 287 -7.95 -2.08 27.70
CA ASN A 287 -6.69 -1.52 28.21
C ASN A 287 -6.42 -1.95 29.64
#